data_425464d56c880c3194f6be9dc9e3eed1
#
_entry.id   425464d56c880c3194f6be9dc9e3eed1
#
_cell.length_a   1.000
_cell.length_b   1.000
_cell.length_c   1.000
_cell.angle_alpha   90.00
_cell.angle_beta   90.00
_cell.angle_gamma   90.00
#
_symmetry.space_group_name_H-M   'P 1'
#
loop_
_entity.id
_entity.type
_entity.pdbx_description
1 polymer ?
#
loop_
_entity_poly.entity_id
_entity_poly.type
_entity_poly.pdbx_seq_one_letter_code
_entity_poly.pdbx_strand_id
1 'polypeptide(L)'
;MEHTHKNIFIDELSTHWKFTAGAVVLSGIIIAALKLTIFPEAAPDTEHLFEGFFIAHLFFASLTPASLLAKYKKALWLGVFVAILTSSITCTLSDIVLPYLGGLALGYDMHFHVCIIEEPFTAWTFIITGALLGFLLSQSVRKLSRYTHGLHIFLS
;
A
#
# COMPACT_ATOMS: atom_id res chain seq x y z
N MET A 1 -18.73 17.71 -31.08
CA MET A 1 -17.75 16.84 -30.38
C MET A 1 -18.32 16.55 -29.02
N GLU A 2 -18.93 15.40 -28.88
CA GLU A 2 -19.56 14.95 -27.64
C GLU A 2 -18.42 14.43 -26.73
N HIS A 3 -17.99 15.26 -25.77
CA HIS A 3 -17.12 14.82 -24.71
C HIS A 3 -17.92 13.89 -23.79
N THR A 4 -17.93 12.60 -24.11
CA THR A 4 -18.34 11.57 -23.15
C THR A 4 -17.48 11.74 -21.92
N HIS A 5 -18.06 12.26 -20.83
CA HIS A 5 -17.47 12.26 -19.49
C HIS A 5 -17.26 10.79 -19.06
N LYS A 6 -16.18 10.18 -19.55
CA LYS A 6 -15.76 8.88 -19.07
C LYS A 6 -15.57 9.01 -17.56
N ASN A 7 -16.32 8.25 -16.81
CA ASN A 7 -16.24 8.32 -15.35
C ASN A 7 -14.82 7.87 -14.95
N ILE A 8 -13.98 8.84 -14.52
CA ILE A 8 -12.58 8.62 -14.18
C ILE A 8 -12.43 7.47 -13.20
N PHE A 9 -13.38 7.33 -12.26
CA PHE A 9 -13.38 6.24 -11.29
C PHE A 9 -13.51 4.86 -11.96
N ILE A 10 -14.41 4.70 -12.92
CA ILE A 10 -14.60 3.43 -13.62
C ILE A 10 -13.39 3.09 -14.49
N ASP A 11 -12.79 4.08 -15.14
CA ASP A 11 -11.60 3.88 -15.97
C ASP A 11 -10.38 3.46 -15.14
N GLU A 12 -10.15 4.12 -14.01
CA GLU A 12 -9.07 3.74 -13.08
C GLU A 12 -9.33 2.37 -12.44
N LEU A 13 -10.55 2.08 -12.00
CA LEU A 13 -10.92 0.79 -11.45
C LEU A 13 -10.71 -0.34 -12.46
N SER A 14 -11.19 -0.17 -13.70
CA SER A 14 -11.04 -1.17 -14.77
C SER A 14 -9.58 -1.42 -15.16
N THR A 15 -8.73 -0.41 -14.95
CA THR A 15 -7.30 -0.50 -15.27
C THR A 15 -6.51 -1.20 -14.16
N HIS A 16 -6.88 -0.98 -12.90
CA HIS A 16 -6.10 -1.45 -11.75
C HIS A 16 -6.54 -2.83 -11.22
N TRP A 17 -7.82 -3.22 -11.37
CA TRP A 17 -8.32 -4.44 -10.75
C TRP A 17 -7.55 -5.72 -11.12
N LYS A 18 -7.05 -5.82 -12.37
CA LYS A 18 -6.28 -6.99 -12.83
C LYS A 18 -4.93 -7.09 -12.12
N PHE A 19 -4.27 -5.94 -11.92
CA PHE A 19 -3.00 -5.89 -11.19
C PHE A 19 -3.21 -6.20 -9.71
N THR A 20 -4.28 -5.65 -9.10
CA THR A 20 -4.65 -5.93 -7.72
C THR A 20 -4.95 -7.41 -7.52
N ALA A 21 -5.82 -8.00 -8.36
CA ALA A 21 -6.14 -9.42 -8.28
C ALA A 21 -4.91 -10.31 -8.47
N GLY A 22 -4.05 -9.96 -9.44
CA GLY A 22 -2.79 -10.68 -9.67
C GLY A 22 -1.83 -10.59 -8.48
N ALA A 23 -1.69 -9.42 -7.87
CA ALA A 23 -0.84 -9.23 -6.69
C ALA A 23 -1.35 -10.02 -5.49
N VAL A 24 -2.66 -9.99 -5.20
CA VAL A 24 -3.28 -10.78 -4.10
C VAL A 24 -3.06 -12.28 -4.31
N VAL A 25 -3.28 -12.80 -5.50
CA VAL A 25 -3.07 -14.22 -5.79
C VAL A 25 -1.59 -14.59 -5.64
N LEU A 26 -0.70 -13.77 -6.19
CA LEU A 26 0.74 -14.03 -6.13
C LEU A 26 1.28 -13.98 -4.70
N SER A 27 0.90 -12.99 -3.90
CA SER A 27 1.31 -12.90 -2.49
C SER A 27 0.78 -14.09 -1.69
N GLY A 28 -0.48 -14.48 -1.89
CA GLY A 28 -1.05 -15.67 -1.24
C GLY A 28 -0.30 -16.95 -1.58
N ILE A 29 0.08 -17.15 -2.84
CA ILE A 29 0.87 -18.33 -3.27
C ILE A 29 2.26 -18.30 -2.62
N ILE A 30 2.93 -17.15 -2.59
CA ILE A 30 4.26 -17.02 -2.01
C ILE A 30 4.21 -17.26 -0.50
N ILE A 31 3.26 -16.67 0.23
CA ILE A 31 3.08 -16.89 1.67
C ILE A 31 2.82 -18.37 1.96
N ALA A 32 1.93 -19.01 1.20
CA ALA A 32 1.65 -20.45 1.35
C ALA A 32 2.89 -21.29 1.08
N ALA A 33 3.63 -21.01 0.03
CA ALA A 33 4.87 -21.70 -0.31
C ALA A 33 5.94 -21.53 0.78
N LEU A 34 6.16 -20.30 1.25
CA LEU A 34 7.11 -20.01 2.34
C LEU A 34 6.73 -20.76 3.62
N LYS A 35 5.45 -20.75 4.00
CA LYS A 35 4.97 -21.46 5.18
C LYS A 35 5.17 -22.98 5.08
N LEU A 36 4.94 -23.54 3.90
CA LEU A 36 5.06 -24.99 3.70
C LEU A 36 6.51 -25.49 3.54
N THR A 37 7.42 -24.64 3.02
CA THR A 37 8.78 -25.09 2.64
C THR A 37 9.87 -24.57 3.56
N ILE A 38 9.79 -23.32 3.98
CA ILE A 38 10.89 -22.63 4.68
C ILE A 38 10.58 -22.47 6.18
N PHE A 39 9.31 -22.19 6.52
CA PHE A 39 8.88 -21.92 7.89
C PHE A 39 7.79 -22.89 8.35
N PRO A 40 8.08 -24.21 8.45
CA PRO A 40 7.09 -25.20 8.94
C PRO A 40 6.72 -24.95 10.41
N GLU A 41 7.64 -24.40 11.20
CA GLU A 41 7.39 -23.92 12.57
C GLU A 41 7.76 -22.44 12.62
N ALA A 42 7.07 -21.63 13.46
CA ALA A 42 7.28 -20.19 13.55
C ALA A 42 8.78 -19.88 13.77
N ALA A 43 9.43 -19.35 12.74
CA ALA A 43 10.85 -19.01 12.80
C ALA A 43 11.06 -17.78 13.70
N PRO A 44 12.07 -17.78 14.57
CA PRO A 44 12.33 -16.69 15.52
C PRO A 44 12.62 -15.33 14.86
N ASP A 45 13.01 -15.31 13.58
CA ASP A 45 13.40 -14.08 12.86
C ASP A 45 12.30 -13.53 11.91
N THR A 46 11.06 -14.01 12.03
CA THR A 46 9.95 -13.52 11.18
C THR A 46 9.58 -12.07 11.47
N GLU A 47 9.88 -11.55 12.65
CA GLU A 47 9.62 -10.17 13.06
C GLU A 47 10.35 -9.17 12.16
N HIS A 48 11.66 -9.32 11.98
CA HIS A 48 12.45 -8.44 11.11
C HIS A 48 12.04 -8.49 9.63
N LEU A 49 11.62 -9.67 9.15
CA LEU A 49 11.07 -9.78 7.80
C LEU A 49 9.75 -9.02 7.69
N PHE A 50 8.87 -9.18 8.66
CA PHE A 50 7.59 -8.46 8.70
C PHE A 50 7.82 -6.95 8.74
N GLU A 51 8.70 -6.44 9.60
CA GLU A 51 9.04 -5.02 9.67
C GLU A 51 9.54 -4.49 8.32
N GLY A 52 10.44 -5.22 7.65
CA GLY A 52 10.95 -4.84 6.34
C GLY A 52 9.88 -4.74 5.26
N PHE A 53 8.98 -5.73 5.20
CA PHE A 53 7.83 -5.73 4.29
C PHE A 53 6.86 -4.59 4.61
N PHE A 54 6.60 -4.37 5.89
CA PHE A 54 5.71 -3.32 6.35
C PHE A 54 6.23 -1.92 5.99
N ILE A 55 7.53 -1.65 6.18
CA ILE A 55 8.17 -0.39 5.79
C ILE A 55 8.06 -0.18 4.27
N ALA A 56 8.37 -1.22 3.48
CA ALA A 56 8.23 -1.18 2.04
C ALA A 56 6.76 -0.93 1.62
N HIS A 57 5.80 -1.56 2.29
CA HIS A 57 4.38 -1.35 2.08
C HIS A 57 3.98 0.12 2.31
N LEU A 58 4.36 0.74 3.42
CA LEU A 58 4.09 2.16 3.71
C LEU A 58 4.64 3.09 2.63
N PHE A 59 5.85 2.82 2.14
CA PHE A 59 6.47 3.58 1.06
C PHE A 59 5.63 3.51 -0.22
N PHE A 60 5.24 2.32 -0.68
CA PHE A 60 4.44 2.16 -1.90
C PHE A 60 2.99 2.61 -1.72
N ALA A 61 2.44 2.50 -0.51
CA ALA A 61 1.11 3.00 -0.16
C ALA A 61 0.98 4.51 -0.39
N SER A 62 2.02 5.28 -0.06
CA SER A 62 2.03 6.74 -0.27
C SER A 62 2.48 7.13 -1.69
N LEU A 63 3.37 6.37 -2.30
CA LEU A 63 3.89 6.61 -3.65
C LEU A 63 2.77 6.49 -4.70
N THR A 64 1.87 5.54 -4.54
CA THR A 64 0.78 5.28 -5.49
C THR A 64 -0.18 6.46 -5.65
N PRO A 65 -0.85 6.97 -4.59
CA PRO A 65 -1.75 8.10 -4.71
C PRO A 65 -1.04 9.39 -5.12
N ALA A 66 0.20 9.61 -4.68
CA ALA A 66 1.00 10.75 -5.11
C ALA A 66 1.26 10.73 -6.63
N SER A 67 1.62 9.56 -7.17
CA SER A 67 1.86 9.39 -8.60
C SER A 67 0.58 9.57 -9.43
N LEU A 68 -0.58 9.17 -8.89
CA LEU A 68 -1.87 9.37 -9.52
C LEU A 68 -2.25 10.86 -9.55
N LEU A 69 -2.08 11.57 -8.44
CA LEU A 69 -2.38 13.00 -8.36
C LEU A 69 -1.47 13.83 -9.26
N ALA A 70 -0.19 13.48 -9.39
CA ALA A 70 0.73 14.11 -10.32
C ALA A 70 0.28 13.96 -11.79
N LYS A 71 -0.28 12.80 -12.15
CA LYS A 71 -0.85 12.54 -13.50
C LYS A 71 -1.94 13.55 -13.85
N TYR A 72 -2.73 14.01 -12.87
CA TYR A 72 -3.78 15.02 -13.05
C TYR A 72 -3.29 16.47 -12.87
N LYS A 73 -1.97 16.70 -12.91
CA LYS A 73 -1.34 18.03 -12.85
C LYS A 73 -1.75 18.84 -11.60
N LYS A 74 -1.94 18.17 -10.47
CA LYS A 74 -2.18 18.87 -9.19
C LYS A 74 -0.90 19.53 -8.70
N ALA A 75 -1.04 20.56 -7.86
CA ALA A 75 0.12 21.20 -7.23
C ALA A 75 0.88 20.18 -6.36
N LEU A 76 2.22 20.22 -6.38
CA LEU A 76 3.09 19.30 -5.64
C LEU A 76 2.65 19.13 -4.17
N TRP A 77 2.52 20.25 -3.45
CA TRP A 77 2.18 20.23 -2.04
C TRP A 77 0.80 19.61 -1.76
N LEU A 78 -0.18 19.93 -2.59
CA LEU A 78 -1.50 19.34 -2.49
C LEU A 78 -1.46 17.84 -2.80
N GLY A 79 -0.73 17.44 -3.84
CA GLY A 79 -0.59 16.04 -4.22
C GLY A 79 0.09 15.21 -3.14
N VAL A 80 1.19 15.71 -2.59
CA VAL A 80 1.93 15.05 -1.49
C VAL A 80 1.09 15.00 -0.22
N PHE A 81 0.46 16.10 0.19
CA PHE A 81 -0.38 16.15 1.39
C PHE A 81 -1.55 15.15 1.31
N VAL A 82 -2.28 15.14 0.20
CA VAL A 82 -3.40 14.22 0.00
C VAL A 82 -2.91 12.77 -0.04
N ALA A 83 -1.76 12.50 -0.66
CA ALA A 83 -1.18 11.17 -0.68
C ALA A 83 -0.80 10.67 0.71
N ILE A 84 -0.16 11.51 1.52
CA ILE A 84 0.18 11.20 2.92
C ILE A 84 -1.09 10.90 3.73
N LEU A 85 -2.09 11.78 3.64
CA LEU A 85 -3.34 11.61 4.39
C LEU A 85 -4.08 10.34 3.99
N THR A 86 -4.23 10.11 2.67
CA THR A 86 -4.92 8.94 2.13
C THR A 86 -4.22 7.65 2.51
N SER A 87 -2.89 7.57 2.34
CA SER A 87 -2.13 6.37 2.69
C SER A 87 -2.17 6.08 4.18
N SER A 88 -2.00 7.09 5.03
CA SER A 88 -2.07 6.91 6.49
C SER A 88 -3.42 6.37 6.95
N ILE A 89 -4.52 6.92 6.43
CA ILE A 89 -5.88 6.44 6.77
C ILE A 89 -6.10 5.03 6.23
N THR A 90 -5.75 4.79 4.96
CA THR A 90 -5.99 3.49 4.33
C THR A 90 -5.18 2.39 4.99
N CYS A 91 -3.87 2.59 5.22
CA CYS A 91 -3.03 1.60 5.89
C CYS A 91 -3.49 1.34 7.34
N THR A 92 -3.87 2.38 8.08
CA THR A 92 -4.42 2.18 9.43
C THR A 92 -5.69 1.32 9.41
N LEU A 93 -6.59 1.56 8.46
CA LEU A 93 -7.82 0.78 8.35
C LEU A 93 -7.57 -0.65 7.85
N SER A 94 -6.81 -0.82 6.76
CA SER A 94 -6.61 -2.12 6.11
C SER A 94 -5.69 -3.04 6.89
N ASP A 95 -4.60 -2.50 7.46
CA ASP A 95 -3.50 -3.30 7.96
C ASP A 95 -3.53 -3.44 9.49
N ILE A 96 -4.27 -2.56 10.17
CA ILE A 96 -4.38 -2.57 11.63
C ILE A 96 -5.81 -2.86 12.07
N VAL A 97 -6.76 -2.00 11.71
CA VAL A 97 -8.13 -2.09 12.25
C VAL A 97 -8.85 -3.34 11.76
N LEU A 98 -8.83 -3.63 10.46
CA LEU A 98 -9.53 -4.80 9.91
C LEU A 98 -8.92 -6.13 10.38
N PRO A 99 -7.58 -6.35 10.36
CA PRO A 99 -6.98 -7.56 10.91
C PRO A 99 -7.24 -7.71 12.41
N TYR A 100 -7.15 -6.63 13.18
CA TYR A 100 -7.46 -6.64 14.61
C TYR A 100 -8.90 -7.11 14.89
N LEU A 101 -9.88 -6.51 14.21
CA LEU A 101 -11.29 -6.90 14.35
C LEU A 101 -11.54 -8.32 13.87
N GLY A 102 -10.90 -8.72 12.76
CA GLY A 102 -10.97 -10.08 12.24
C GLY A 102 -10.41 -11.11 13.22
N GLY A 103 -9.24 -10.82 13.81
CA GLY A 103 -8.62 -11.67 14.83
C GLY A 103 -9.49 -11.83 16.08
N LEU A 104 -10.04 -10.74 16.59
CA LEU A 104 -10.98 -10.79 17.73
C LEU A 104 -12.23 -11.60 17.39
N ALA A 105 -12.79 -11.46 16.19
CA ALA A 105 -13.97 -12.21 15.77
C ALA A 105 -13.70 -13.72 15.67
N LEU A 106 -12.45 -14.11 15.39
CA LEU A 106 -12.00 -15.48 15.36
C LEU A 106 -11.53 -16.03 16.73
N GLY A 107 -11.58 -15.20 17.78
CA GLY A 107 -11.22 -15.60 19.15
C GLY A 107 -9.71 -15.58 19.43
N TYR A 108 -8.92 -14.89 18.58
CA TYR A 108 -7.50 -14.69 18.86
C TYR A 108 -7.28 -13.51 19.81
N ASP A 109 -6.27 -13.65 20.68
CA ASP A 109 -5.78 -12.53 21.49
C ASP A 109 -4.90 -11.64 20.62
N MET A 110 -5.44 -10.49 20.21
CA MET A 110 -4.79 -9.57 19.28
C MET A 110 -4.28 -8.34 20.01
N HIS A 111 -3.01 -8.00 19.76
CA HIS A 111 -2.46 -6.73 20.23
C HIS A 111 -2.79 -5.62 19.21
N PHE A 112 -3.35 -4.51 19.70
CA PHE A 112 -3.65 -3.35 18.85
C PHE A 112 -2.41 -2.46 18.76
N HIS A 113 -1.68 -2.55 17.65
CA HIS A 113 -0.46 -1.81 17.40
C HIS A 113 -0.66 -0.79 16.28
N VAL A 114 -0.34 0.48 16.54
CA VAL A 114 -0.45 1.56 15.57
C VAL A 114 0.93 2.13 15.26
N CYS A 115 1.60 1.56 14.26
CA CYS A 115 2.99 1.90 13.94
C CYS A 115 3.23 3.37 13.59
N ILE A 116 2.25 4.11 13.05
CA ILE A 116 2.35 5.57 12.82
C ILE A 116 2.54 6.34 14.14
N ILE A 117 2.04 5.77 15.25
CA ILE A 117 2.13 6.36 16.60
C ILE A 117 3.31 5.77 17.37
N GLU A 118 3.54 4.47 17.26
CA GLU A 118 4.53 3.73 18.06
C GLU A 118 5.94 3.84 17.46
N GLU A 119 6.03 3.89 16.11
CA GLU A 119 7.29 4.09 15.38
C GLU A 119 7.22 5.31 14.43
N PRO A 120 6.94 6.51 14.96
CA PRO A 120 6.63 7.67 14.13
C PRO A 120 7.76 8.07 13.19
N PHE A 121 9.01 7.96 13.63
CA PHE A 121 10.15 8.37 12.82
C PHE A 121 10.27 7.49 11.55
N THR A 122 10.22 6.19 11.71
CA THR A 122 10.29 5.22 10.60
C THR A 122 9.08 5.39 9.67
N ALA A 123 7.86 5.30 10.21
CA ALA A 123 6.63 5.37 9.44
C ALA A 123 6.53 6.67 8.62
N TRP A 124 6.70 7.83 9.26
CA TRP A 124 6.60 9.12 8.57
C TRP A 124 7.71 9.33 7.54
N THR A 125 8.94 8.88 7.80
CA THR A 125 10.03 8.99 6.82
C THR A 125 9.68 8.26 5.53
N PHE A 126 9.18 7.04 5.60
CA PHE A 126 8.85 6.26 4.41
C PHE A 126 7.58 6.77 3.71
N ILE A 127 6.55 7.19 4.45
CA ILE A 127 5.34 7.78 3.89
C ILE A 127 5.67 9.08 3.14
N ILE A 128 6.45 9.98 3.74
CA ILE A 128 6.80 11.28 3.13
C ILE A 128 7.70 11.08 1.90
N THR A 129 8.73 10.24 2.01
CA THR A 129 9.64 9.95 0.89
C THR A 129 8.91 9.26 -0.26
N GLY A 130 8.03 8.31 0.03
CA GLY A 130 7.19 7.66 -0.97
C GLY A 130 6.29 8.66 -1.70
N ALA A 131 5.60 9.53 -0.96
CA ALA A 131 4.73 10.55 -1.54
C ALA A 131 5.52 11.54 -2.43
N LEU A 132 6.68 12.02 -1.97
CA LEU A 132 7.52 12.93 -2.75
C LEU A 132 8.03 12.26 -4.03
N LEU A 133 8.61 11.07 -3.92
CA LEU A 133 9.12 10.34 -5.07
C LEU A 133 8.01 9.94 -6.03
N GLY A 134 6.85 9.51 -5.55
CA GLY A 134 5.70 9.19 -6.36
C GLY A 134 5.24 10.37 -7.21
N PHE A 135 5.16 11.54 -6.62
CA PHE A 135 4.80 12.75 -7.34
C PHE A 135 5.86 13.15 -8.40
N LEU A 136 7.14 13.17 -8.02
CA LEU A 136 8.23 13.58 -8.90
C LEU A 136 8.45 12.60 -10.05
N LEU A 137 8.51 11.30 -9.76
CA LEU A 137 8.76 10.27 -10.78
C LEU A 137 7.59 10.10 -11.75
N SER A 138 6.36 10.34 -11.31
CA SER A 138 5.18 10.23 -12.19
C SER A 138 5.19 11.22 -13.36
N GLN A 139 5.91 12.31 -13.25
CA GLN A 139 6.08 13.26 -14.35
C GLN A 139 6.88 12.64 -15.51
N SER A 140 7.81 11.71 -15.19
CA SER A 140 8.66 11.02 -16.16
C SER A 140 8.10 9.66 -16.59
N VAL A 141 7.36 8.97 -15.72
CA VAL A 141 6.89 7.60 -15.93
C VAL A 141 5.37 7.52 -15.91
N ARG A 142 4.74 7.58 -17.10
CA ARG A 142 3.26 7.58 -17.25
C ARG A 142 2.52 6.38 -16.63
N LYS A 143 3.18 5.24 -16.46
CA LYS A 143 2.58 4.01 -15.94
C LYS A 143 2.95 3.74 -14.48
N LEU A 144 3.67 4.65 -13.82
CA LEU A 144 4.19 4.43 -12.48
C LEU A 144 3.09 4.02 -11.49
N SER A 145 1.96 4.71 -11.48
CA SER A 145 0.86 4.44 -10.55
C SER A 145 0.31 3.01 -10.61
N ARG A 146 0.33 2.36 -11.77
CA ARG A 146 -0.15 0.97 -11.90
C ARG A 146 0.82 -0.02 -11.28
N TYR A 147 2.12 0.12 -11.56
CA TYR A 147 3.14 -0.78 -11.04
C TYR A 147 3.27 -0.63 -9.52
N THR A 148 3.25 0.60 -9.03
CA THR A 148 3.35 0.88 -7.60
C THR A 148 2.13 0.42 -6.83
N HIS A 149 0.93 0.51 -7.40
CA HIS A 149 -0.28 -0.04 -6.82
C HIS A 149 -0.22 -1.57 -6.71
N GLY A 150 0.20 -2.25 -7.80
CA GLY A 150 0.40 -3.69 -7.76
C GLY A 150 1.42 -4.12 -6.71
N LEU A 151 2.52 -3.38 -6.59
CA LEU A 151 3.57 -3.66 -5.60
C LEU A 151 3.11 -3.38 -4.17
N HIS A 152 2.34 -2.30 -3.95
CA HIS A 152 1.71 -2.01 -2.67
C HIS A 152 0.82 -3.18 -2.19
N ILE A 153 -0.10 -3.63 -3.05
CA ILE A 153 -0.99 -4.76 -2.74
C ILE A 153 -0.21 -6.07 -2.52
N PHE A 154 0.89 -6.29 -3.27
CA PHE A 154 1.72 -7.48 -3.09
C PHE A 154 2.42 -7.51 -1.72
N LEU A 155 2.76 -6.35 -1.17
CA LEU A 155 3.44 -6.21 0.12
C LEU A 155 2.47 -6.15 1.32
N SER A 156 1.17 -5.93 1.08
CA SER A 156 0.11 -5.99 2.09
C SER A 156 -0.24 -7.43 2.45
#